data_8982055da1618fa21196bae4c88acc80
#
_entry.id   8982055da1618fa21196bae4c88acc80
#
_cell.length_a   1.000
_cell.length_b   1.000
_cell.length_c   1.000
_cell.angle_alpha   90.00
_cell.angle_beta   90.00
_cell.angle_gamma   90.00
#
_symmetry.space_group_name_H-M   'P 1'
#
loop_
_entity.id
_entity.type
_entity.pdbx_description
1 polymer ?
#
loop_
_entity_poly.entity_id
_entity_poly.type
_entity_poly.pdbx_seq_one_letter_code
_entity_poly.pdbx_strand_id
1 'polypeptide(L)'
;MIERVRAVLVTADDTMLVIRRTKPDIPEYWVLPGGGVEPSDDSREAALHREIHEEIAGKADIIRLLHTMESDDERQLFYLAHIATWSFDDRTGPEFSAEGRGEYALEEIPLTVEGLDGIDLKPEEIAHVLRGAISAGSLGGEASL
;
A
#
# COMPACT_ATOMS: atom_id res chain seq x y z
N MET A 1 -15.82 7.21 -13.24
CA MET A 1 -14.84 7.48 -12.17
C MET A 1 -13.91 6.28 -12.04
N ILE A 2 -12.60 6.53 -12.00
CA ILE A 2 -11.62 5.48 -11.79
C ILE A 2 -11.55 5.18 -10.30
N GLU A 3 -11.56 3.90 -9.94
CA GLU A 3 -11.36 3.50 -8.55
C GLU A 3 -10.03 2.77 -8.40
N ARG A 4 -9.29 3.11 -7.33
CA ARG A 4 -8.05 2.46 -6.96
C ARG A 4 -8.15 1.99 -5.52
N VAL A 5 -7.59 0.83 -5.25
CA VAL A 5 -7.53 0.25 -3.91
C VAL A 5 -6.06 0.16 -3.48
N ARG A 6 -5.79 0.52 -2.24
CA ARG A 6 -4.46 0.52 -1.67
C ARG A 6 -4.49 -0.14 -0.30
N ALA A 7 -3.39 -0.72 0.12
CA ALA A 7 -3.32 -1.40 1.40
C ALA A 7 -2.21 -0.86 2.29
N VAL A 8 -2.56 -0.62 3.54
CA VAL A 8 -1.61 -0.46 4.62
C VAL A 8 -1.36 -1.87 5.13
N LEU A 9 -0.26 -2.47 4.68
CA LEU A 9 0.06 -3.88 4.96
C LEU A 9 0.93 -3.96 6.21
N VAL A 10 0.33 -4.45 7.29
CA VAL A 10 1.02 -4.58 8.58
C VAL A 10 1.46 -6.03 8.75
N THR A 11 2.74 -6.20 9.10
CA THR A 11 3.33 -7.51 9.32
C THR A 11 3.23 -7.91 10.80
N ALA A 12 3.56 -9.17 11.10
CA ALA A 12 3.59 -9.65 12.47
C ALA A 12 4.68 -8.97 13.34
N ASP A 13 5.63 -8.31 12.71
CA ASP A 13 6.73 -7.63 13.40
C ASP A 13 6.46 -6.13 13.63
N ASP A 14 5.21 -5.70 13.50
CA ASP A 14 4.80 -4.29 13.62
C ASP A 14 5.56 -3.38 12.65
N THR A 15 5.72 -3.86 11.41
CA THR A 15 6.26 -3.09 10.31
C THR A 15 5.22 -2.94 9.23
N MET A 16 5.48 -2.08 8.27
CA MET A 16 4.59 -1.84 7.14
C MET A 16 5.37 -2.01 5.84
N LEU A 17 4.75 -2.67 4.87
CA LEU A 17 5.35 -2.82 3.55
C LEU A 17 4.99 -1.64 2.66
N VAL A 18 6.00 -1.06 2.05
CA VAL A 18 5.85 0.06 1.10
C VAL A 18 6.70 -0.20 -0.13
N ILE A 19 6.34 0.43 -1.23
CA ILE A 19 7.08 0.31 -2.49
C ILE A 19 7.79 1.62 -2.76
N ARG A 20 9.13 1.56 -2.82
CA ARG A 20 9.96 2.70 -3.19
C ARG A 20 9.99 2.81 -4.71
N ARG A 21 9.73 4.02 -5.20
CA ARG A 21 9.80 4.33 -6.62
C ARG A 21 10.98 5.24 -6.90
N THR A 22 11.82 4.84 -7.82
CA THR A 22 12.98 5.61 -8.26
C THR A 22 12.84 5.88 -9.75
N LYS A 23 12.76 7.14 -10.13
CA LYS A 23 12.66 7.57 -11.52
C LYS A 23 13.70 8.65 -11.81
N PRO A 24 14.18 8.75 -13.09
CA PRO A 24 15.08 9.85 -13.46
C PRO A 24 14.42 11.21 -13.21
N ASP A 25 15.22 12.16 -12.78
CA ASP A 25 14.84 13.58 -12.68
C ASP A 25 13.80 13.93 -11.64
N ILE A 26 13.37 12.97 -10.80
CA ILE A 26 12.49 13.28 -9.68
C ILE A 26 13.03 12.61 -8.41
N PRO A 27 12.80 13.21 -7.23
CA PRO A 27 13.20 12.60 -5.96
C PRO A 27 12.47 11.26 -5.75
N GLU A 28 13.13 10.35 -5.06
CA GLU A 28 12.50 9.09 -4.67
C GLU A 28 11.24 9.35 -3.85
N TYR A 29 10.26 8.51 -4.05
CA TYR A 29 9.04 8.53 -3.25
C TYR A 29 8.56 7.11 -3.01
N TRP A 30 7.67 6.95 -2.05
CA TRP A 30 7.13 5.65 -1.66
C TRP A 30 5.62 5.66 -1.83
N VAL A 31 5.06 4.50 -2.15
CA VAL A 31 3.62 4.31 -2.31
C VAL A 31 3.18 3.06 -1.58
N LEU A 32 1.89 3.00 -1.26
CA LEU A 32 1.29 1.79 -0.72
C LEU A 32 0.98 0.82 -1.86
N PRO A 33 1.12 -0.49 -1.62
CA PRO A 33 0.71 -1.50 -2.61
C PRO A 33 -0.76 -1.37 -2.96
N GLY A 34 -1.08 -1.64 -4.22
CA GLY A 34 -2.45 -1.57 -4.73
C GLY A 34 -2.50 -1.19 -6.19
N GLY A 35 -3.68 -0.88 -6.68
CA GLY A 35 -3.87 -0.48 -8.07
C GLY A 35 -5.33 -0.30 -8.42
N GLY A 36 -5.61 -0.24 -9.72
CA GLY A 36 -6.96 0.01 -10.21
C GLY A 36 -7.91 -1.17 -10.06
N VAL A 37 -9.15 -0.86 -9.73
CA VAL A 37 -10.23 -1.84 -9.76
C VAL A 37 -10.60 -2.08 -11.22
N GLU A 38 -10.67 -3.34 -11.63
CA GLU A 38 -11.02 -3.74 -12.98
C GLU A 38 -12.46 -4.25 -13.04
N PRO A 39 -13.10 -4.17 -14.23
CA PRO A 39 -14.49 -4.66 -14.37
C PRO A 39 -14.65 -6.14 -14.02
N SER A 40 -13.60 -6.94 -14.16
CA SER A 40 -13.62 -8.37 -13.82
C SER A 40 -13.48 -8.65 -12.32
N ASP A 41 -13.17 -7.65 -11.51
CA ASP A 41 -13.06 -7.84 -10.08
C ASP A 41 -14.46 -7.92 -9.46
N ASP A 42 -14.70 -8.92 -8.63
CA ASP A 42 -16.01 -9.12 -8.00
C ASP A 42 -16.35 -8.05 -6.97
N SER A 43 -15.33 -7.44 -6.39
CA SER A 43 -15.49 -6.41 -5.36
C SER A 43 -14.19 -5.59 -5.27
N ARG A 44 -14.23 -4.51 -4.49
CA ARG A 44 -13.04 -3.73 -4.20
C ARG A 44 -12.02 -4.55 -3.42
N GLU A 45 -12.49 -5.36 -2.49
CA GLU A 45 -11.62 -6.24 -1.72
C GLU A 45 -10.97 -7.30 -2.60
N ALA A 46 -11.73 -7.86 -3.56
CA ALA A 46 -11.16 -8.81 -4.53
C ALA A 46 -10.08 -8.15 -5.38
N ALA A 47 -10.31 -6.90 -5.80
CA ALA A 47 -9.32 -6.11 -6.54
C ALA A 47 -8.05 -5.93 -5.71
N LEU A 48 -8.19 -5.63 -4.41
CA LEU A 48 -7.05 -5.44 -3.54
C LEU A 48 -6.25 -6.73 -3.37
N HIS A 49 -6.93 -7.86 -3.17
CA HIS A 49 -6.25 -9.15 -3.09
C HIS A 49 -5.48 -9.47 -4.38
N ARG A 50 -6.08 -9.19 -5.52
CA ARG A 50 -5.43 -9.40 -6.82
C ARG A 50 -4.18 -8.51 -6.95
N GLU A 51 -4.29 -7.23 -6.60
CA GLU A 51 -3.17 -6.30 -6.69
C GLU A 51 -2.02 -6.69 -5.75
N ILE A 52 -2.34 -7.09 -4.52
CA ILE A 52 -1.31 -7.55 -3.57
C ILE A 52 -0.60 -8.78 -4.13
N HIS A 53 -1.35 -9.71 -4.72
CA HIS A 53 -0.76 -10.89 -5.33
C HIS A 53 0.14 -10.53 -6.51
N GLU A 54 -0.33 -9.64 -7.40
CA GLU A 54 0.43 -9.24 -8.58
C GLU A 54 1.71 -8.47 -8.22
N GLU A 55 1.64 -7.59 -7.24
CA GLU A 55 2.77 -6.71 -6.92
C GLU A 55 3.83 -7.34 -6.03
N ILE A 56 3.43 -8.19 -5.10
CA ILE A 56 4.36 -8.73 -4.11
C ILE A 56 4.15 -10.22 -3.81
N ALA A 57 3.35 -10.90 -4.64
CA ALA A 57 2.99 -12.30 -4.42
C ALA A 57 2.51 -12.53 -2.97
N GLY A 58 1.75 -11.58 -2.44
CA GLY A 58 1.34 -11.56 -1.05
C GLY A 58 -0.06 -12.10 -0.82
N LYS A 59 -0.28 -12.58 0.39
CA LYS A 59 -1.59 -12.94 0.90
C LYS A 59 -1.85 -12.15 2.16
N ALA A 60 -2.94 -11.41 2.18
CA ALA A 60 -3.27 -10.54 3.28
C ALA A 60 -4.73 -10.75 3.71
N ASP A 61 -4.99 -10.43 4.97
CA ASP A 61 -6.35 -10.39 5.52
C ASP A 61 -6.74 -8.92 5.65
N ILE A 62 -7.78 -8.52 4.94
CA ILE A 62 -8.29 -7.15 4.97
C ILE A 62 -9.08 -6.98 6.28
N ILE A 63 -8.71 -5.97 7.06
CA ILE A 63 -9.31 -5.70 8.37
C ILE A 63 -10.45 -4.69 8.23
N ARG A 64 -10.18 -3.53 7.63
CA ARG A 64 -11.18 -2.47 7.48
C ARG A 64 -10.70 -1.39 6.51
N LEU A 65 -11.65 -0.59 6.05
CA LEU A 65 -11.35 0.62 5.28
C LEU A 65 -10.87 1.70 6.25
N LEU A 66 -9.70 2.27 5.97
CA LEU A 66 -9.11 3.33 6.79
C LEU A 66 -9.48 4.72 6.31
N HIS A 67 -9.48 4.93 5.00
CA HIS A 67 -9.57 6.27 4.46
C HIS A 67 -10.00 6.21 3.00
N THR A 68 -10.69 7.24 2.54
CA THR A 68 -11.08 7.40 1.14
C THR A 68 -10.68 8.79 0.68
N MET A 69 -10.06 8.87 -0.49
CA MET A 69 -9.74 10.14 -1.15
C MET A 69 -10.51 10.20 -2.46
N GLU A 70 -11.12 11.35 -2.74
CA GLU A 70 -11.84 11.54 -4.01
C GLU A 70 -11.41 12.82 -4.69
N SER A 71 -11.32 12.74 -6.02
CA SER A 71 -11.21 13.88 -6.90
C SER A 71 -12.33 13.78 -7.93
N ASP A 72 -12.37 14.67 -8.93
CA ASP A 72 -13.44 14.69 -9.91
C ASP A 72 -13.54 13.40 -10.73
N ASP A 73 -12.42 12.71 -10.95
CA ASP A 73 -12.36 11.55 -11.83
C ASP A 73 -11.78 10.30 -11.20
N GLU A 74 -11.38 10.36 -9.92
CA GLU A 74 -10.74 9.23 -9.26
C GLU A 74 -11.15 9.12 -7.80
N ARG A 75 -11.32 7.88 -7.35
CA ARG A 75 -11.54 7.55 -5.92
C ARG A 75 -10.47 6.55 -5.51
N GLN A 76 -9.77 6.84 -4.42
CA GLN A 76 -8.81 5.91 -3.84
C GLN A 76 -9.28 5.46 -2.47
N LEU A 77 -9.29 4.14 -2.27
CA LEU A 77 -9.73 3.52 -1.03
C LEU A 77 -8.52 2.86 -0.38
N PHE A 78 -8.27 3.22 0.88
CA PHE A 78 -7.12 2.74 1.65
C PHE A 78 -7.60 1.80 2.74
N TYR A 79 -7.15 0.56 2.68
CA TYR A 79 -7.56 -0.50 3.62
C TYR A 79 -6.41 -0.84 4.54
N LEU A 80 -6.75 -1.13 5.80
CA LEU A 80 -5.82 -1.77 6.72
C LEU A 80 -5.89 -3.27 6.47
N ALA A 81 -4.75 -3.92 6.33
CA ALA A 81 -4.67 -5.36 6.13
C ALA A 81 -3.45 -5.92 6.87
N HIS A 82 -3.58 -7.17 7.32
CA HIS A 82 -2.47 -7.90 7.91
C HIS A 82 -1.90 -8.85 6.87
N ILE A 83 -0.59 -8.88 6.72
CA ILE A 83 0.06 -9.74 5.74
C ILE A 83 1.01 -10.72 6.44
N ALA A 84 0.88 -11.99 6.09
CA ALA A 84 1.71 -13.05 6.68
C ALA A 84 2.84 -13.48 5.74
N THR A 85 2.57 -13.51 4.43
CA THR A 85 3.53 -14.00 3.45
C THR A 85 3.55 -13.09 2.22
N TRP A 86 4.74 -12.91 1.67
CA TRP A 86 4.94 -12.16 0.44
C TRP A 86 6.29 -12.53 -0.18
N SER A 87 6.45 -12.23 -1.48
CA SER A 87 7.72 -12.38 -2.18
C SER A 87 7.77 -11.42 -3.34
N PHE A 88 8.61 -10.40 -3.24
CA PHE A 88 8.73 -9.40 -4.31
C PHE A 88 9.28 -10.02 -5.60
N ASP A 89 10.14 -11.04 -5.47
CA ASP A 89 10.74 -11.71 -6.63
C ASP A 89 9.70 -12.50 -7.44
N ASP A 90 8.60 -12.91 -6.82
CA ASP A 90 7.54 -13.69 -7.47
C ASP A 90 6.37 -12.82 -7.97
N ARG A 91 6.55 -11.50 -7.99
CA ARG A 91 5.52 -10.59 -8.48
C ARG A 91 5.20 -10.86 -9.95
N THR A 92 3.95 -10.65 -10.32
CA THR A 92 3.46 -10.93 -11.67
C THR A 92 2.81 -9.73 -12.35
N GLY A 93 2.76 -8.59 -11.66
CA GLY A 93 2.11 -7.40 -12.19
C GLY A 93 2.77 -6.88 -13.47
N PRO A 94 1.99 -6.51 -14.50
CA PRO A 94 2.55 -6.07 -15.77
C PRO A 94 3.36 -4.78 -15.68
N GLU A 95 3.13 -3.94 -14.70
CA GLU A 95 3.86 -2.70 -14.51
C GLU A 95 5.35 -2.90 -14.25
N PHE A 96 5.75 -4.08 -13.78
CA PHE A 96 7.15 -4.37 -13.47
C PHE A 96 7.97 -4.78 -14.69
N SER A 97 7.32 -5.06 -15.80
CA SER A 97 8.00 -5.43 -17.04
C SER A 97 8.06 -4.27 -18.05
N ALA A 98 7.43 -3.14 -17.76
CA ALA A 98 7.38 -2.01 -18.68
C ALA A 98 8.63 -1.14 -18.56
N GLU A 99 9.30 -0.93 -19.70
CA GLU A 99 10.49 -0.06 -19.75
C GLU A 99 10.09 1.40 -19.46
N GLY A 100 11.04 2.15 -18.90
CA GLY A 100 10.86 3.59 -18.64
C GLY A 100 10.03 3.93 -17.42
N ARG A 101 9.54 2.95 -16.70
CA ARG A 101 8.76 3.19 -15.48
C ARG A 101 9.63 3.42 -14.24
N GLY A 102 10.96 3.38 -14.39
CA GLY A 102 11.87 3.51 -13.28
C GLY A 102 12.00 2.21 -12.50
N GLU A 103 12.49 2.32 -11.28
CA GLU A 103 12.73 1.16 -10.44
C GLU A 103 11.70 1.06 -9.33
N TYR A 104 11.37 -0.18 -8.96
CA TYR A 104 10.50 -0.51 -7.86
C TYR A 104 11.30 -1.33 -6.85
N ALA A 105 11.16 -1.01 -5.58
CA ALA A 105 11.75 -1.81 -4.51
C ALA A 105 10.75 -1.92 -3.37
N LEU A 106 10.54 -3.15 -2.90
CA LEU A 106 9.73 -3.38 -1.72
C LEU A 106 10.56 -3.12 -0.49
N GLU A 107 10.05 -2.31 0.43
CA GLU A 107 10.73 -2.01 1.68
C GLU A 107 9.79 -2.25 2.85
N GLU A 108 10.38 -2.66 3.95
CA GLU A 108 9.69 -2.87 5.21
C GLU A 108 10.14 -1.77 6.16
N ILE A 109 9.21 -0.95 6.63
CA ILE A 109 9.54 0.16 7.53
C ILE A 109 8.87 -0.04 8.88
N PRO A 110 9.45 0.49 9.98
CA PRO A 110 8.76 0.43 11.26
C PRO A 110 7.41 1.14 11.20
N LEU A 111 6.40 0.56 11.82
CA LEU A 111 5.06 1.16 11.89
C LEU A 111 5.03 2.18 13.03
N THR A 112 5.80 3.24 12.84
CA THR A 112 5.99 4.33 13.81
C THR A 112 5.97 5.66 13.07
N VAL A 113 5.77 6.74 13.82
CA VAL A 113 5.85 8.09 13.24
C VAL A 113 7.25 8.33 12.66
N GLU A 114 8.29 7.90 13.35
CA GLU A 114 9.67 8.05 12.89
C GLU A 114 9.91 7.26 11.59
N GLY A 115 9.33 6.06 11.47
CA GLY A 115 9.42 5.27 10.25
C GLY A 115 8.78 5.98 9.06
N LEU A 116 7.61 6.58 9.27
CA LEU A 116 6.95 7.38 8.24
C LEU A 116 7.73 8.63 7.87
N ASP A 117 8.32 9.31 8.86
CA ASP A 117 9.06 10.54 8.62
C ASP A 117 10.35 10.30 7.84
N GLY A 118 10.84 9.08 7.81
CA GLY A 118 12.04 8.68 7.06
C GLY A 118 11.79 8.51 5.56
N ILE A 119 10.56 8.55 5.10
CA ILE A 119 10.21 8.35 3.69
C ILE A 119 9.25 9.44 3.22
N ASP A 120 9.23 9.65 1.90
CA ASP A 120 8.27 10.55 1.25
C ASP A 120 7.11 9.70 0.73
N LEU A 121 6.18 9.34 1.62
CA LEU A 121 5.04 8.53 1.27
C LEU A 121 3.98 9.37 0.54
N LYS A 122 3.58 8.90 -0.64
CA LYS A 122 2.56 9.57 -1.45
C LYS A 122 1.28 8.73 -1.50
N PRO A 123 0.12 9.34 -1.58
CA PRO A 123 -0.10 10.79 -1.48
C PRO A 123 0.10 11.31 -0.04
N GLU A 124 0.44 12.56 0.10
CA GLU A 124 0.75 13.15 1.41
C GLU A 124 -0.40 13.02 2.40
N GLU A 125 -1.63 13.07 1.92
CA GLU A 125 -2.80 12.95 2.77
C GLU A 125 -2.81 11.61 3.53
N ILE A 126 -2.43 10.50 2.86
CA ILE A 126 -2.42 9.21 3.54
C ILE A 126 -1.31 9.12 4.58
N ALA A 127 -0.16 9.76 4.32
CA ALA A 127 0.91 9.82 5.30
C ALA A 127 0.43 10.53 6.57
N HIS A 128 -0.31 11.62 6.40
CA HIS A 128 -0.89 12.36 7.52
C HIS A 128 -1.90 11.51 8.31
N VAL A 129 -2.78 10.82 7.60
CA VAL A 129 -3.77 9.92 8.21
C VAL A 129 -3.07 8.82 9.02
N LEU A 130 -2.01 8.24 8.46
CA LEU A 130 -1.28 7.16 9.13
C LEU A 130 -0.55 7.65 10.38
N ARG A 131 0.03 8.86 10.35
CA ARG A 131 0.65 9.43 11.56
C ARG A 131 -0.37 9.53 12.69
N GLY A 132 -1.55 10.03 12.38
CA GLY A 132 -2.62 10.14 13.37
C GLY A 132 -3.05 8.78 13.90
N ALA A 133 -3.22 7.80 13.02
CA ALA A 133 -3.65 6.46 13.40
C ALA A 133 -2.58 5.75 14.26
N ILE A 134 -1.31 5.88 13.91
CA ILE A 134 -0.23 5.32 14.70
C ILE A 134 -0.18 5.95 16.09
N SER A 135 -0.28 7.27 16.16
CA SER A 135 -0.27 8.00 17.44
C SER A 135 -1.46 7.60 18.33
N ALA A 136 -2.59 7.27 17.71
CA ALA A 136 -3.78 6.82 18.44
C ALA A 136 -3.75 5.32 18.79
N GLY A 137 -2.75 4.58 18.32
CA GLY A 137 -2.68 3.14 18.55
C GLY A 137 -3.72 2.33 17.78
N SER A 138 -4.24 2.86 16.66
CA SER A 138 -5.32 2.22 15.91
C SER A 138 -4.83 1.32 14.77
N LEU A 139 -3.52 1.12 14.63
CA LEU A 139 -2.93 0.19 13.67
C LEU A 139 -2.30 -0.98 14.45
N GLY A 140 -1.26 -1.58 13.91
CA GLY A 140 -0.57 -2.75 14.44
C GLY A 140 -0.86 -3.26 15.85
N GLY A 141 -0.73 -2.42 16.87
CA GLY A 141 -0.90 -2.82 18.26
C GLY A 141 -2.28 -3.38 18.62
N GLU A 142 -3.31 -3.00 17.89
CA GLU A 142 -4.65 -3.48 18.16
C GLU A 142 -4.83 -4.97 17.86
N ALA A 143 -3.99 -5.51 17.01
CA ALA A 143 -4.03 -6.93 16.69
C ALA A 143 -3.67 -7.80 17.90
N SER A 144 -3.05 -7.25 18.89
CA SER A 144 -2.65 -7.97 20.11
C SER A 144 -3.73 -7.95 21.19
N LEU A 145 -4.80 -7.27 20.96
CA LEU A 145 -5.87 -7.14 21.96
C LEU A 145 -6.84 -8.34 21.97
#